data_204e252f06748d55b1f0527f24cfd67a
#
_entry.id   204e252f06748d55b1f0527f24cfd67a
#
_cell.length_a   1.000
_cell.length_b   1.000
_cell.length_c   1.000
_cell.angle_alpha   90.00
_cell.angle_beta   90.00
_cell.angle_gamma   90.00
#
_symmetry.space_group_name_H-M   'P 1'
#
loop_
_entity.id
_entity.type
_entity.pdbx_description
1 polymer ?
#
loop_
_entity_poly.entity_id
_entity_poly.type
_entity_poly.pdbx_seq_one_letter_code
_entity_poly.pdbx_strand_id
1 'polypeptide(L)'
;QAAEQAGYPIGKMTVAGGSAGHCLAMIYAYRDGAQAPVPVVFTFGAVGPSSFYQEDWGVFGLDQSDEACAGLFGVMAGVEITPAEVADGSYLEKVKPIAANQWVKENPVPTVVAYGTHDRVQPFLASLRLKAALEEHHVDHKYFELPHSGHALQNDDALSRQWMEAIAEYLDKYMPVNDVPGYGD
;
A
#
# COMPACT_ATOMS: atom_id res chain seq x y z
N GLN A 1 2.93 -25.07 -0.81
CA GLN A 1 3.27 -26.34 -1.51
C GLN A 1 4.77 -26.64 -1.41
N ALA A 2 5.71 -25.85 -2.00
CA ALA A 2 7.15 -26.17 -1.92
C ALA A 2 7.69 -26.13 -0.49
N ALA A 3 7.28 -25.15 0.32
CA ALA A 3 7.67 -25.08 1.73
C ALA A 3 7.10 -26.22 2.56
N GLU A 4 5.86 -26.60 2.36
CA GLU A 4 5.22 -27.75 2.98
C GLU A 4 5.92 -29.07 2.61
N GLN A 5 6.28 -29.25 1.33
CA GLN A 5 7.07 -30.38 0.86
C GLN A 5 8.46 -30.44 1.48
N ALA A 6 9.03 -29.28 1.83
CA ALA A 6 10.28 -29.15 2.55
C ALA A 6 10.14 -29.28 4.09
N GLY A 7 8.93 -29.55 4.60
CA GLY A 7 8.67 -29.72 6.02
C GLY A 7 8.43 -28.42 6.81
N TYR A 8 8.19 -27.29 6.10
CA TYR A 8 7.87 -26.00 6.73
C TYR A 8 6.37 -25.74 6.68
N PRO A 9 5.62 -25.92 7.78
CA PRO A 9 4.20 -25.58 7.82
C PRO A 9 4.02 -24.07 7.80
N ILE A 10 3.47 -23.52 6.71
CA ILE A 10 3.15 -22.09 6.58
C ILE A 10 1.64 -21.93 6.78
N GLY A 11 1.25 -21.36 7.92
CA GLY A 11 -0.17 -21.16 8.28
C GLY A 11 -0.70 -19.74 8.00
N LYS A 12 0.18 -18.74 7.86
CA LYS A 12 -0.17 -17.35 7.60
C LYS A 12 1.03 -16.60 6.99
N MET A 13 0.77 -15.43 6.40
CA MET A 13 1.83 -14.59 5.84
C MET A 13 1.60 -13.11 6.15
N THR A 14 2.68 -12.34 6.14
CA THR A 14 2.66 -10.89 5.97
C THR A 14 3.24 -10.53 4.61
N VAL A 15 2.81 -9.43 4.03
CA VAL A 15 3.34 -8.90 2.78
C VAL A 15 3.83 -7.48 2.99
N ALA A 16 4.98 -7.15 2.40
CA ALA A 16 5.62 -5.86 2.60
C ALA A 16 6.32 -5.36 1.35
N GLY A 17 6.55 -4.05 1.28
CA GLY A 17 7.30 -3.46 0.18
C GLY A 17 7.63 -2.00 0.37
N GLY A 18 8.47 -1.47 -0.53
CA GLY A 18 8.76 -0.05 -0.67
C GLY A 18 8.39 0.43 -2.07
N SER A 19 7.89 1.66 -2.21
CA SER A 19 7.54 2.25 -3.51
C SER A 19 6.61 1.35 -4.32
N ALA A 20 6.94 1.00 -5.55
CA ALA A 20 6.14 0.07 -6.36
C ALA A 20 5.88 -1.28 -5.66
N GLY A 21 6.87 -1.80 -4.90
CA GLY A 21 6.69 -3.02 -4.11
C GLY A 21 5.65 -2.88 -3.00
N HIS A 22 5.52 -1.69 -2.39
CA HIS A 22 4.46 -1.41 -1.42
C HIS A 22 3.08 -1.35 -2.08
N CYS A 23 2.98 -0.74 -3.28
CA CYS A 23 1.74 -0.79 -4.08
C CYS A 23 1.30 -2.24 -4.31
N LEU A 24 2.20 -3.10 -4.79
CA LEU A 24 1.92 -4.52 -5.03
C LEU A 24 1.53 -5.26 -3.73
N ALA A 25 2.22 -4.99 -2.62
CA ALA A 25 1.91 -5.60 -1.32
C ALA A 25 0.48 -5.22 -0.85
N MET A 26 0.11 -3.95 -0.95
CA MET A 26 -1.24 -3.48 -0.60
C MET A 26 -2.32 -4.09 -1.49
N ILE A 27 -2.10 -4.11 -2.81
CA ILE A 27 -3.04 -4.73 -3.76
C ILE A 27 -3.21 -6.21 -3.43
N TYR A 28 -2.10 -6.94 -3.23
CA TYR A 28 -2.17 -8.34 -2.87
C TYR A 28 -2.91 -8.55 -1.53
N ALA A 29 -2.64 -7.73 -0.51
CA ALA A 29 -3.30 -7.83 0.78
C ALA A 29 -4.81 -7.55 0.71
N TYR A 30 -5.21 -6.42 0.10
CA TYR A 30 -6.60 -5.97 0.14
C TYR A 30 -7.48 -6.56 -0.97
N ARG A 31 -6.95 -6.67 -2.19
CA ARG A 31 -7.72 -7.16 -3.34
C ARG A 31 -7.68 -8.68 -3.44
N ASP A 32 -6.50 -9.27 -3.30
CA ASP A 32 -6.25 -10.68 -3.62
C ASP A 32 -6.12 -11.55 -2.35
N GLY A 33 -5.99 -10.95 -1.17
CA GLY A 33 -5.68 -11.65 0.09
C GLY A 33 -6.69 -12.71 0.50
N ALA A 34 -7.97 -12.51 0.17
CA ALA A 34 -9.01 -13.51 0.44
C ALA A 34 -8.83 -14.80 -0.39
N GLN A 35 -8.09 -14.74 -1.50
CA GLN A 35 -7.79 -15.88 -2.38
C GLN A 35 -6.35 -16.37 -2.21
N ALA A 36 -5.59 -15.79 -1.29
CA ALA A 36 -4.22 -16.18 -1.02
C ALA A 36 -4.15 -17.64 -0.51
N PRO A 37 -3.07 -18.41 -0.87
CA PRO A 37 -2.93 -19.81 -0.45
C PRO A 37 -2.83 -19.99 1.07
N VAL A 38 -2.44 -18.93 1.80
CA VAL A 38 -2.50 -18.83 3.26
C VAL A 38 -2.97 -17.41 3.61
N PRO A 39 -3.64 -17.20 4.75
CA PRO A 39 -4.13 -15.89 5.13
C PRO A 39 -3.04 -14.81 5.17
N VAL A 40 -3.30 -13.65 4.56
CA VAL A 40 -2.51 -12.44 4.76
C VAL A 40 -3.03 -11.78 6.02
N VAL A 41 -2.24 -11.79 7.08
CA VAL A 41 -2.66 -11.33 8.41
C VAL A 41 -2.17 -9.92 8.75
N PHE A 42 -1.21 -9.41 7.98
CA PHE A 42 -0.63 -8.09 8.18
C PHE A 42 0.04 -7.59 6.90
N THR A 43 -0.03 -6.29 6.62
CA THR A 43 0.75 -5.65 5.56
C THR A 43 1.45 -4.41 6.08
N PHE A 44 2.68 -4.17 5.63
CA PHE A 44 3.40 -2.96 5.96
C PHE A 44 4.28 -2.49 4.81
N GLY A 45 4.64 -1.23 4.83
CA GLY A 45 5.53 -0.67 3.83
C GLY A 45 5.57 0.84 3.82
N ALA A 46 6.17 1.40 2.78
CA ALA A 46 6.31 2.83 2.67
C ALA A 46 6.24 3.32 1.22
N VAL A 47 5.78 4.57 1.08
CA VAL A 47 5.85 5.39 -0.13
C VAL A 47 5.34 4.70 -1.41
N GLY A 48 4.36 3.81 -1.27
CA GLY A 48 3.73 3.12 -2.41
C GLY A 48 2.52 3.87 -2.95
N PRO A 49 2.35 3.93 -4.29
CA PRO A 49 1.11 4.40 -4.88
C PRO A 49 -0.09 3.62 -4.34
N SER A 50 -1.08 4.33 -3.84
CA SER A 50 -2.27 3.73 -3.22
C SER A 50 -3.58 4.26 -3.78
N SER A 51 -3.56 5.39 -4.48
CA SER A 51 -4.71 5.98 -5.17
C SER A 51 -4.29 6.76 -6.41
N PHE A 52 -5.23 6.96 -7.34
CA PHE A 52 -4.98 7.51 -8.66
C PHE A 52 -6.03 8.56 -9.03
N TYR A 53 -6.31 9.49 -8.11
CA TYR A 53 -7.13 10.67 -8.42
C TYR A 53 -6.23 11.76 -9.00
N GLN A 54 -6.61 12.30 -10.17
CA GLN A 54 -5.82 13.26 -10.93
C GLN A 54 -5.35 14.45 -10.07
N GLU A 55 -6.25 15.01 -9.28
CA GLU A 55 -6.00 16.16 -8.42
C GLU A 55 -4.93 15.95 -7.35
N ASP A 56 -4.70 14.71 -6.94
CA ASP A 56 -3.73 14.36 -5.91
C ASP A 56 -2.29 14.24 -6.47
N TRP A 57 -2.13 14.28 -7.81
CA TRP A 57 -0.87 14.07 -8.52
C TRP A 57 -0.27 15.34 -9.13
N GLY A 58 -0.55 16.49 -8.49
CA GLY A 58 -0.05 17.80 -8.95
C GLY A 58 1.48 17.91 -8.98
N VAL A 59 2.21 17.10 -8.21
CA VAL A 59 3.68 17.06 -8.24
C VAL A 59 4.23 16.69 -9.64
N PHE A 60 3.44 16.01 -10.46
CA PHE A 60 3.73 15.68 -11.85
C PHE A 60 2.97 16.58 -12.86
N GLY A 61 2.20 17.56 -12.37
CA GLY A 61 1.35 18.41 -13.22
C GLY A 61 0.15 17.68 -13.80
N LEU A 62 -0.22 16.51 -13.25
CA LEU A 62 -1.37 15.75 -13.79
C LEU A 62 -2.70 16.45 -13.52
N ASP A 63 -2.79 17.22 -12.44
CA ASP A 63 -3.92 18.07 -12.08
C ASP A 63 -4.20 19.19 -13.09
N GLN A 64 -3.25 19.46 -14.01
CA GLN A 64 -3.33 20.50 -15.02
C GLN A 64 -3.43 19.94 -16.45
N SER A 65 -3.35 18.62 -16.65
CA SER A 65 -3.33 18.02 -17.99
C SER A 65 -3.94 16.63 -18.01
N ASP A 66 -5.07 16.50 -18.70
CA ASP A 66 -5.73 15.21 -18.93
C ASP A 66 -4.87 14.26 -19.78
N GLU A 67 -4.08 14.80 -20.72
CA GLU A 67 -3.15 14.04 -21.55
C GLU A 67 -2.04 13.43 -20.70
N ALA A 68 -1.44 14.23 -19.80
CA ALA A 68 -0.38 13.74 -18.90
C ALA A 68 -0.93 12.70 -17.93
N CYS A 69 -2.11 12.93 -17.38
CA CYS A 69 -2.81 12.00 -16.49
C CYS A 69 -3.10 10.67 -17.21
N ALA A 70 -3.73 10.73 -18.39
CA ALA A 70 -4.03 9.55 -19.20
C ALA A 70 -2.76 8.76 -19.52
N GLY A 71 -1.68 9.44 -19.92
CA GLY A 71 -0.41 8.81 -20.26
C GLY A 71 0.23 8.11 -19.08
N LEU A 72 0.38 8.78 -17.93
CA LEU A 72 1.03 8.19 -16.77
C LEU A 72 0.20 7.05 -16.15
N PHE A 73 -1.08 7.29 -15.91
CA PHE A 73 -1.93 6.30 -15.27
C PHE A 73 -2.20 5.09 -16.18
N GLY A 74 -2.28 5.33 -17.50
CA GLY A 74 -2.38 4.25 -18.49
C GLY A 74 -1.17 3.30 -18.45
N VAL A 75 0.05 3.86 -18.39
CA VAL A 75 1.28 3.07 -18.22
C VAL A 75 1.29 2.30 -16.90
N MET A 76 0.91 2.95 -15.79
CA MET A 76 0.90 2.31 -14.47
C MET A 76 -0.14 1.19 -14.38
N ALA A 77 -1.31 1.37 -14.98
CA ALA A 77 -2.38 0.38 -14.97
C ALA A 77 -2.24 -0.69 -16.08
N GLY A 78 -1.34 -0.47 -17.05
CA GLY A 78 -1.16 -1.37 -18.18
C GLY A 78 -2.35 -1.37 -19.16
N VAL A 79 -3.10 -0.26 -19.24
CA VAL A 79 -4.27 -0.10 -20.10
C VAL A 79 -4.24 1.23 -20.82
N GLU A 80 -4.94 1.34 -21.94
CA GLU A 80 -5.13 2.62 -22.61
C GLU A 80 -6.15 3.46 -21.85
N ILE A 81 -5.77 4.71 -21.53
CA ILE A 81 -6.64 5.76 -20.97
C ILE A 81 -6.58 6.94 -21.93
N THR A 82 -7.71 7.54 -22.22
CA THR A 82 -7.81 8.73 -23.07
C THR A 82 -8.01 10.00 -22.25
N PRO A 83 -7.61 11.19 -22.75
CA PRO A 83 -7.90 12.46 -22.08
C PRO A 83 -9.40 12.69 -21.84
N ALA A 84 -10.26 12.22 -22.73
CA ALA A 84 -11.72 12.33 -22.56
C ALA A 84 -12.22 11.52 -21.35
N GLU A 85 -11.65 10.34 -21.12
CA GLU A 85 -11.98 9.52 -19.93
C GLU A 85 -11.44 10.14 -18.64
N VAL A 86 -10.34 10.90 -18.70
CA VAL A 86 -9.87 11.70 -17.57
C VAL A 86 -10.83 12.82 -17.28
N ALA A 87 -11.23 13.59 -18.30
CA ALA A 87 -12.13 14.73 -18.19
C ALA A 87 -13.51 14.36 -17.64
N ASP A 88 -14.03 13.17 -17.96
CA ASP A 88 -15.33 12.68 -17.46
C ASP A 88 -15.22 11.79 -16.22
N GLY A 89 -14.01 11.47 -15.78
CA GLY A 89 -13.72 10.67 -14.58
C GLY A 89 -13.84 9.16 -14.76
N SER A 90 -14.20 8.66 -15.96
CA SER A 90 -14.40 7.23 -16.21
C SER A 90 -13.09 6.42 -16.14
N TYR A 91 -11.93 7.06 -16.28
CA TYR A 91 -10.61 6.43 -16.10
C TYR A 91 -10.44 5.78 -14.72
N LEU A 92 -11.18 6.25 -13.69
CA LEU A 92 -11.09 5.69 -12.34
C LEU A 92 -11.42 4.19 -12.29
N GLU A 93 -12.34 3.72 -13.12
CA GLU A 93 -12.62 2.28 -13.24
C GLU A 93 -11.44 1.51 -13.85
N LYS A 94 -10.68 2.14 -14.76
CA LYS A 94 -9.50 1.53 -15.39
C LYS A 94 -8.30 1.42 -14.45
N VAL A 95 -8.12 2.40 -13.55
CA VAL A 95 -7.04 2.39 -12.53
C VAL A 95 -7.44 1.68 -11.23
N LYS A 96 -8.72 1.40 -11.03
CA LYS A 96 -9.21 0.69 -9.83
C LYS A 96 -8.43 -0.59 -9.50
N PRO A 97 -8.06 -1.46 -10.47
CA PRO A 97 -7.29 -2.67 -10.16
C PRO A 97 -5.96 -2.42 -9.45
N ILE A 98 -5.36 -1.23 -9.59
CA ILE A 98 -4.10 -0.84 -8.96
C ILE A 98 -4.27 0.17 -7.81
N ALA A 99 -5.48 0.64 -7.55
CA ALA A 99 -5.81 1.62 -6.52
C ALA A 99 -6.13 0.93 -5.18
N ALA A 100 -5.10 0.69 -4.38
CA ALA A 100 -5.21 -0.07 -3.12
C ALA A 100 -6.29 0.48 -2.16
N ASN A 101 -6.47 1.81 -2.10
CA ASN A 101 -7.48 2.45 -1.27
C ASN A 101 -8.92 1.98 -1.56
N GLN A 102 -9.20 1.54 -2.78
CA GLN A 102 -10.54 1.08 -3.17
C GLN A 102 -10.85 -0.37 -2.78
N TRP A 103 -9.83 -1.12 -2.34
CA TRP A 103 -9.95 -2.53 -2.00
C TRP A 103 -9.88 -2.81 -0.50
N VAL A 104 -9.58 -1.82 0.33
CA VAL A 104 -9.46 -1.96 1.80
C VAL A 104 -10.69 -2.63 2.40
N LYS A 105 -11.89 -2.29 1.95
CA LYS A 105 -13.16 -2.84 2.42
C LYS A 105 -13.35 -4.32 2.14
N GLU A 106 -12.74 -4.85 1.08
CA GLU A 106 -12.95 -6.24 0.65
C GLU A 106 -12.17 -7.20 1.55
N ASN A 107 -11.01 -6.78 2.03
CA ASN A 107 -10.19 -7.53 2.97
C ASN A 107 -9.41 -6.58 3.90
N PRO A 108 -10.00 -6.16 5.03
CA PRO A 108 -9.43 -5.13 5.91
C PRO A 108 -8.24 -5.68 6.73
N VAL A 109 -7.12 -5.89 6.05
CA VAL A 109 -5.88 -6.43 6.65
C VAL A 109 -5.21 -5.36 7.52
N PRO A 110 -4.80 -5.67 8.77
CA PRO A 110 -3.99 -4.79 9.61
C PRO A 110 -2.81 -4.19 8.86
N THR A 111 -2.53 -2.89 9.06
CA THR A 111 -1.66 -2.13 8.17
C THR A 111 -0.76 -1.15 8.92
N VAL A 112 0.55 -1.14 8.60
CA VAL A 112 1.48 -0.11 9.08
C VAL A 112 2.20 0.51 7.89
N VAL A 113 2.02 1.83 7.69
CA VAL A 113 2.55 2.52 6.51
C VAL A 113 3.23 3.84 6.87
N ALA A 114 4.19 4.27 6.03
CA ALA A 114 4.89 5.54 6.18
C ALA A 114 4.98 6.29 4.84
N TYR A 115 4.78 7.60 4.89
CA TYR A 115 4.88 8.50 3.73
C TYR A 115 5.60 9.80 4.09
N GLY A 116 6.50 10.24 3.20
CA GLY A 116 7.15 11.54 3.32
C GLY A 116 6.27 12.64 2.72
N THR A 117 6.10 13.75 3.46
CA THR A 117 5.24 14.86 2.97
C THR A 117 5.85 15.64 1.82
N HIS A 118 7.18 15.51 1.61
CA HIS A 118 7.92 16.12 0.51
C HIS A 118 8.28 15.10 -0.59
N ASP A 119 7.56 13.98 -0.65
CA ASP A 119 7.78 12.97 -1.69
C ASP A 119 7.41 13.52 -3.06
N ARG A 120 8.38 13.48 -3.99
CA ARG A 120 8.22 13.91 -5.38
C ARG A 120 8.11 12.75 -6.36
N VAL A 121 8.05 11.52 -5.85
CA VAL A 121 7.89 10.30 -6.65
C VAL A 121 6.51 9.70 -6.42
N GLN A 122 6.12 9.56 -5.15
CA GLN A 122 4.77 9.21 -4.75
C GLN A 122 4.12 10.43 -4.08
N PRO A 123 3.15 11.10 -4.73
CA PRO A 123 2.53 12.28 -4.16
C PRO A 123 1.89 11.99 -2.81
N PHE A 124 2.28 12.77 -1.78
CA PHE A 124 1.77 12.57 -0.43
C PHE A 124 0.24 12.64 -0.36
N LEU A 125 -0.38 13.58 -1.12
CA LEU A 125 -1.84 13.74 -1.14
C LEU A 125 -2.56 12.46 -1.56
N ALA A 126 -2.00 11.71 -2.51
CA ALA A 126 -2.57 10.44 -2.94
C ALA A 126 -2.60 9.38 -1.81
N SER A 127 -1.64 9.43 -0.85
CA SER A 127 -1.61 8.51 0.28
C SER A 127 -2.69 8.80 1.33
N LEU A 128 -3.21 10.03 1.38
CA LEU A 128 -4.29 10.40 2.30
C LEU A 128 -5.61 9.69 1.97
N ARG A 129 -5.81 9.29 0.71
CA ARG A 129 -6.96 8.46 0.31
C ARG A 129 -6.89 7.06 0.93
N LEU A 130 -5.69 6.50 1.05
CA LEU A 130 -5.50 5.23 1.76
C LEU A 130 -5.79 5.39 3.25
N LYS A 131 -5.26 6.45 3.88
CA LYS A 131 -5.53 6.76 5.29
C LYS A 131 -7.02 6.84 5.55
N ALA A 132 -7.75 7.61 4.74
CA ALA A 132 -9.21 7.74 4.86
C ALA A 132 -9.93 6.39 4.72
N ALA A 133 -9.52 5.54 3.77
CA ALA A 133 -10.13 4.23 3.59
C ALA A 133 -9.86 3.29 4.79
N LEU A 134 -8.65 3.31 5.36
CA LEU A 134 -8.31 2.54 6.56
C LEU A 134 -9.15 2.97 7.77
N GLU A 135 -9.35 4.28 7.95
CA GLU A 135 -10.18 4.87 9.01
C GLU A 135 -11.66 4.52 8.82
N GLU A 136 -12.21 4.72 7.61
CA GLU A 136 -13.60 4.45 7.26
C GLU A 136 -14.00 2.99 7.51
N HIS A 137 -13.10 2.06 7.16
CA HIS A 137 -13.35 0.63 7.33
C HIS A 137 -12.83 0.06 8.65
N HIS A 138 -12.46 0.93 9.61
CA HIS A 138 -12.03 0.56 10.96
C HIS A 138 -10.90 -0.48 10.97
N VAL A 139 -9.99 -0.40 10.00
CA VAL A 139 -8.82 -1.28 9.93
C VAL A 139 -7.88 -0.94 11.08
N ASP A 140 -7.35 -1.94 11.78
CA ASP A 140 -6.27 -1.74 12.74
C ASP A 140 -5.02 -1.27 11.98
N HIS A 141 -4.64 0.00 12.17
CA HIS A 141 -3.55 0.58 11.38
C HIS A 141 -2.74 1.62 12.14
N LYS A 142 -1.50 1.82 11.69
CA LYS A 142 -0.68 2.98 12.02
C LYS A 142 -0.20 3.64 10.73
N TYR A 143 -0.46 4.92 10.62
CA TYR A 143 -0.10 5.75 9.47
C TYR A 143 0.89 6.83 9.92
N PHE A 144 2.12 6.80 9.39
CA PHE A 144 3.19 7.71 9.72
C PHE A 144 3.38 8.76 8.62
N GLU A 145 3.28 10.02 9.02
CA GLU A 145 3.60 11.19 8.18
C GLU A 145 4.97 11.71 8.58
N LEU A 146 5.91 11.72 7.64
CA LEU A 146 7.27 12.17 7.87
C LEU A 146 7.45 13.59 7.27
N PRO A 147 7.35 14.65 8.09
CA PRO A 147 7.16 16.02 7.60
C PRO A 147 8.36 16.65 6.91
N HIS A 148 9.56 16.09 7.07
CA HIS A 148 10.78 16.62 6.42
C HIS A 148 11.35 15.66 5.40
N SER A 149 10.68 14.53 5.15
CA SER A 149 11.17 13.46 4.29
C SER A 149 10.49 13.44 2.92
N GLY A 150 11.26 13.00 1.93
CA GLY A 150 10.77 12.64 0.60
C GLY A 150 10.60 11.12 0.46
N HIS A 151 10.81 10.63 -0.76
CA HIS A 151 10.62 9.21 -1.12
C HIS A 151 11.49 8.22 -0.32
N ALA A 152 12.66 8.63 0.11
CA ALA A 152 13.58 7.78 0.88
C ALA A 152 13.37 7.84 2.41
N LEU A 153 12.40 8.61 2.91
CA LEU A 153 12.10 8.81 4.34
C LEU A 153 13.31 9.25 5.17
N GLN A 154 14.22 10.06 4.60
CA GLN A 154 15.60 10.25 5.04
C GLN A 154 15.83 11.30 6.14
N ASN A 155 14.84 12.14 6.48
CA ASN A 155 15.07 13.32 7.34
C ASN A 155 14.31 13.30 8.68
N ASP A 156 13.60 12.23 9.00
CA ASP A 156 12.77 12.10 10.20
C ASP A 156 13.14 10.83 10.99
N ASP A 157 14.40 10.74 11.44
CA ASP A 157 14.95 9.54 12.10
C ASP A 157 14.10 9.05 13.29
N ALA A 158 13.54 9.95 14.08
CA ALA A 158 12.73 9.59 15.24
C ALA A 158 11.40 8.92 14.80
N LEU A 159 10.72 9.47 13.79
CA LEU A 159 9.49 8.91 13.23
C LEU A 159 9.78 7.61 12.46
N SER A 160 10.90 7.53 11.75
CA SER A 160 11.33 6.30 11.09
C SER A 160 11.56 5.17 12.08
N ARG A 161 12.16 5.44 13.25
CA ARG A 161 12.27 4.45 14.33
C ARG A 161 10.91 4.03 14.87
N GLN A 162 10.01 4.98 15.15
CA GLN A 162 8.65 4.68 15.62
C GLN A 162 7.88 3.82 14.60
N TRP A 163 8.05 4.10 13.31
CA TRP A 163 7.47 3.28 12.25
C TRP A 163 8.01 1.84 12.29
N MET A 164 9.33 1.66 12.43
CA MET A 164 9.94 0.32 12.57
C MET A 164 9.50 -0.40 13.84
N GLU A 165 9.39 0.31 14.97
CA GLU A 165 8.86 -0.22 16.23
C GLU A 165 7.40 -0.66 16.08
N ALA A 166 6.58 0.13 15.39
CA ALA A 166 5.20 -0.23 15.09
C ALA A 166 5.09 -1.49 14.20
N ILE A 167 5.98 -1.65 13.22
CA ILE A 167 6.04 -2.88 12.42
C ILE A 167 6.36 -4.08 13.31
N ALA A 168 7.36 -3.97 14.20
CA ALA A 168 7.72 -5.05 15.12
C ALA A 168 6.55 -5.40 16.05
N GLU A 169 5.88 -4.40 16.63
CA GLU A 169 4.68 -4.59 17.47
C GLU A 169 3.57 -5.36 16.73
N TYR A 170 3.32 -4.99 15.46
CA TYR A 170 2.30 -5.66 14.65
C TYR A 170 2.72 -7.07 14.23
N LEU A 171 4.00 -7.29 13.95
CA LEU A 171 4.53 -8.64 13.70
C LEU A 171 4.33 -9.53 14.93
N ASP A 172 4.67 -9.05 16.13
CA ASP A 172 4.45 -9.79 17.36
C ASP A 172 2.96 -10.09 17.63
N LYS A 173 2.08 -9.14 17.27
CA LYS A 173 0.63 -9.28 17.45
C LYS A 173 -0.01 -10.25 16.46
N TYR A 174 0.35 -10.19 15.18
CA TYR A 174 -0.32 -10.93 14.10
C TYR A 174 0.46 -12.15 13.60
N MET A 175 1.77 -12.19 13.88
CA MET A 175 2.69 -13.25 13.49
C MET A 175 3.58 -13.70 14.67
N PRO A 176 3.03 -13.99 15.87
CA PRO A 176 3.84 -14.37 17.02
C PRO A 176 4.66 -15.64 16.71
N VAL A 177 5.93 -15.63 17.08
CA VAL A 177 6.88 -16.75 16.82
C VAL A 177 6.42 -18.05 17.47
N ASN A 178 5.75 -17.95 18.61
CA ASN A 178 5.26 -19.11 19.37
C ASN A 178 4.10 -19.86 18.69
N ASP A 179 3.50 -19.28 17.63
CA ASP A 179 2.46 -19.95 16.84
C ASP A 179 3.05 -20.88 15.75
N VAL A 180 4.38 -20.96 15.62
CA VAL A 180 5.03 -21.83 14.65
C VAL A 180 5.34 -23.17 15.33
N PRO A 181 4.65 -24.29 14.94
CA PRO A 181 4.94 -25.60 15.50
C PRO A 181 6.42 -25.98 15.31
N GLY A 182 7.12 -26.29 16.40
CA GLY A 182 8.54 -26.66 16.36
C GLY A 182 9.54 -25.51 16.46
N TYR A 183 9.10 -24.28 16.74
CA TYR A 183 9.98 -23.15 17.06
C TYR A 183 9.88 -22.86 18.56
N GLY A 184 10.90 -23.24 19.33
CA GLY A 184 10.98 -22.94 20.78
C GLY A 184 11.09 -24.12 21.74
N ASP A 185 11.38 -25.31 21.24
CA ASP A 185 11.78 -26.48 22.02
C ASP A 185 13.30 -26.66 22.02
#